data_001264de0e0b394f124311738bbffd2f
#
_entry.id   001264de0e0b394f124311738bbffd2f
#
_cell.length_a   1.000
_cell.length_b   1.000
_cell.length_c   1.000
_cell.angle_alpha   90.00
_cell.angle_beta   90.00
_cell.angle_gamma   90.00
#
_symmetry.space_group_name_H-M   'P 1'
#
loop_
_entity.id
_entity.type
_entity.pdbx_description
1 polymer ?
#
loop_
_entity_poly.entity_id
_entity_poly.type
_entity_poly.pdbx_seq_one_letter_code
_entity_poly.pdbx_strand_id
1 'polypeptide(L)'
;MSGNPLSSSARHSMGVRTITGVVLVAILVPVILFGNWAYFVAVFLLALVAIHEILAVPGPGHYNWFVKGVVYVFVLSFIYWTFIKNWVRYPELSPLQMNNRFVMSDIFISITGIVLYLLILFLVAINNPKMQLQDVTYLFTMGLLLAFGFMSFYFIRYFPNSSGIDQNPSIANLTFVPDWSSEAIPLQDYFEKYYESYYLKQDLASSLLAFYILIGTWLSDVGAYLFGTFFGKHRMNPRISPHKTWEGYFGGVLLSGAVCFAFSTIMEYCFNIPLVPGILQYRYSAALDELGVFHGYGWFFPVLVTLLFPFVGNVGGFLFSLVKRQYGIKDFGRIFPGHGGVIDRFDSVFTNSIITMIIVWITTYGWNLTI
;
A
#
# COMPACT_ATOMS: atom_id res chain seq x y z
N MET A 1 -12.65 -36.99 20.55
CA MET A 1 -13.34 -35.67 20.38
C MET A 1 -14.04 -35.68 19.02
N SER A 2 -15.32 -35.99 18.98
CA SER A 2 -16.12 -36.04 17.76
C SER A 2 -16.47 -34.59 17.40
N GLY A 3 -15.78 -34.04 16.40
CA GLY A 3 -16.09 -32.72 15.85
C GLY A 3 -17.50 -32.72 15.29
N ASN A 4 -18.32 -31.82 15.79
CA ASN A 4 -19.69 -31.61 15.31
C ASN A 4 -19.64 -31.27 13.80
N PRO A 5 -20.26 -32.03 12.90
CA PRO A 5 -20.16 -31.78 11.47
C PRO A 5 -20.81 -30.40 11.16
N LEU A 6 -20.03 -29.54 10.49
CA LEU A 6 -20.52 -28.23 10.03
C LEU A 6 -21.85 -28.40 9.28
N SER A 7 -22.82 -27.54 9.56
CA SER A 7 -24.09 -27.54 8.84
C SER A 7 -23.89 -27.36 7.31
N SER A 8 -24.78 -27.89 6.49
CA SER A 8 -24.69 -27.80 5.03
C SER A 8 -24.56 -26.33 4.55
N SER A 9 -25.28 -25.40 5.20
CA SER A 9 -25.19 -23.96 4.93
C SER A 9 -23.81 -23.36 5.29
N ALA A 10 -23.20 -23.81 6.39
CA ALA A 10 -21.87 -23.37 6.77
C ALA A 10 -20.79 -23.87 5.80
N ARG A 11 -20.89 -25.14 5.35
CA ARG A 11 -19.98 -25.69 4.31
C ARG A 11 -20.13 -24.96 2.98
N HIS A 12 -21.35 -24.68 2.54
CA HIS A 12 -21.59 -23.91 1.31
C HIS A 12 -21.02 -22.49 1.40
N SER A 13 -21.23 -21.81 2.52
CA SER A 13 -20.68 -20.49 2.78
C SER A 13 -19.12 -20.48 2.79
N MET A 14 -18.51 -21.51 3.38
CA MET A 14 -17.03 -21.68 3.35
C MET A 14 -16.54 -21.95 1.92
N GLY A 15 -17.21 -22.81 1.16
CA GLY A 15 -16.85 -23.10 -0.23
C GLY A 15 -16.87 -21.84 -1.10
N VAL A 16 -17.93 -21.04 -1.02
CA VAL A 16 -18.05 -19.77 -1.75
C VAL A 16 -16.91 -18.83 -1.37
N ARG A 17 -16.60 -18.69 -0.10
CA ARG A 17 -15.47 -17.85 0.36
C ARG A 17 -14.14 -18.33 -0.20
N THR A 18 -13.83 -19.62 -0.10
CA THR A 18 -12.57 -20.17 -0.61
C THR A 18 -12.43 -19.93 -2.12
N ILE A 19 -13.48 -20.22 -2.89
CA ILE A 19 -13.45 -19.97 -4.35
C ILE A 19 -13.24 -18.49 -4.66
N THR A 20 -13.96 -17.59 -4.02
CA THR A 20 -13.81 -16.15 -4.24
C THR A 20 -12.39 -15.68 -3.88
N GLY A 21 -11.81 -16.18 -2.77
CA GLY A 21 -10.44 -15.86 -2.39
C GLY A 21 -9.41 -16.33 -3.41
N VAL A 22 -9.53 -17.56 -3.90
CA VAL A 22 -8.66 -18.13 -4.94
C VAL A 22 -8.76 -17.32 -6.25
N VAL A 23 -9.97 -16.96 -6.67
CA VAL A 23 -10.19 -16.15 -7.88
C VAL A 23 -9.56 -14.77 -7.73
N LEU A 24 -9.71 -14.12 -6.57
CA LEU A 24 -9.10 -12.83 -6.30
C LEU A 24 -7.56 -12.89 -6.37
N VAL A 25 -6.96 -13.90 -5.76
CA VAL A 25 -5.51 -14.11 -5.81
C VAL A 25 -5.07 -14.41 -7.25
N ALA A 26 -5.79 -15.27 -7.99
CA ALA A 26 -5.49 -15.60 -9.38
C ALA A 26 -5.55 -14.40 -10.33
N ILE A 27 -6.35 -13.37 -10.02
CA ILE A 27 -6.41 -12.12 -10.77
C ILE A 27 -5.34 -11.14 -10.30
N LEU A 28 -5.19 -10.95 -8.98
CA LEU A 28 -4.28 -9.96 -8.43
C LEU A 28 -2.80 -10.28 -8.72
N VAL A 29 -2.42 -11.56 -8.63
CA VAL A 29 -1.01 -11.95 -8.84
C VAL A 29 -0.51 -11.59 -10.24
N PRO A 30 -1.16 -12.00 -11.34
CA PRO A 30 -0.73 -11.58 -12.68
C PRO A 30 -0.74 -10.05 -12.86
N VAL A 31 -1.77 -9.37 -12.37
CA VAL A 31 -1.91 -7.92 -12.50
C VAL A 31 -0.76 -7.17 -11.82
N ILE A 32 -0.36 -7.60 -10.62
CA ILE A 32 0.77 -6.99 -9.91
C ILE A 32 2.09 -7.30 -10.62
N LEU A 33 2.28 -8.53 -11.12
CA LEU A 33 3.50 -8.92 -11.82
C LEU A 33 3.65 -8.20 -13.16
N PHE A 34 2.60 -8.17 -13.98
CA PHE A 34 2.64 -7.48 -15.27
C PHE A 34 2.77 -5.95 -15.13
N GLY A 35 2.23 -5.38 -14.04
CA GLY A 35 2.34 -3.95 -13.80
C GLY A 35 1.69 -3.09 -14.88
N ASN A 36 2.33 -1.95 -15.19
CA ASN A 36 1.95 -1.01 -16.25
C ASN A 36 0.44 -0.70 -16.32
N TRP A 37 -0.14 -0.68 -17.51
CA TRP A 37 -1.55 -0.38 -17.73
C TRP A 37 -2.49 -1.37 -17.06
N ALA A 38 -2.13 -2.66 -16.98
CA ALA A 38 -2.98 -3.67 -16.35
C ALA A 38 -3.16 -3.37 -14.86
N TYR A 39 -2.08 -3.01 -14.17
CA TYR A 39 -2.12 -2.64 -12.76
C TYR A 39 -2.87 -1.32 -12.53
N PHE A 40 -2.62 -0.31 -13.38
CA PHE A 40 -3.35 0.97 -13.30
C PHE A 40 -4.85 0.77 -13.47
N VAL A 41 -5.28 0.06 -14.50
CA VAL A 41 -6.70 -0.19 -14.76
C VAL A 41 -7.34 -0.96 -13.60
N ALA A 42 -6.66 -1.99 -13.08
CA ALA A 42 -7.17 -2.75 -11.95
C ALA A 42 -7.35 -1.88 -10.69
N VAL A 43 -6.34 -1.12 -10.31
CA VAL A 43 -6.41 -0.20 -9.15
C VAL A 43 -7.49 0.87 -9.37
N PHE A 44 -7.59 1.40 -10.57
CA PHE A 44 -8.60 2.39 -10.94
C PHE A 44 -10.03 1.83 -10.84
N LEU A 45 -10.27 0.62 -11.34
CA LEU A 45 -11.56 -0.06 -11.22
C LEU A 45 -11.92 -0.38 -9.76
N LEU A 46 -10.96 -0.87 -8.97
CA LEU A 46 -11.17 -1.09 -7.54
C LEU A 46 -11.51 0.22 -6.81
N ALA A 47 -10.85 1.33 -7.17
CA ALA A 47 -11.15 2.63 -6.60
C ALA A 47 -12.56 3.12 -6.99
N LEU A 48 -12.99 2.94 -8.24
CA LEU A 48 -14.36 3.28 -8.65
C LEU A 48 -15.40 2.56 -7.79
N VAL A 49 -15.19 1.27 -7.56
CA VAL A 49 -16.10 0.46 -6.72
C VAL A 49 -16.04 0.93 -5.25
N ALA A 50 -14.86 1.15 -4.70
CA ALA A 50 -14.71 1.60 -3.31
C ALA A 50 -15.35 2.99 -3.09
N ILE A 51 -15.21 3.91 -4.05
CA ILE A 51 -15.90 5.21 -3.98
C ILE A 51 -17.41 5.02 -4.01
N HIS A 52 -17.90 4.13 -4.88
CA HIS A 52 -19.34 3.82 -4.92
C HIS A 52 -19.82 3.27 -3.58
N GLU A 53 -19.07 2.38 -2.96
CA GLU A 53 -19.39 1.80 -1.65
C GLU A 53 -19.52 2.88 -0.58
N ILE A 54 -18.55 3.80 -0.42
CA ILE A 54 -18.66 4.88 0.58
C ILE A 54 -19.83 5.83 0.31
N LEU A 55 -20.11 6.11 -0.95
CA LEU A 55 -21.22 6.99 -1.32
C LEU A 55 -22.60 6.35 -1.08
N ALA A 56 -22.67 5.02 -1.04
CA ALA A 56 -23.89 4.27 -0.76
C ALA A 56 -24.20 4.11 0.74
N VAL A 57 -23.22 4.31 1.62
CA VAL A 57 -23.35 4.09 3.08
C VAL A 57 -24.50 4.86 3.73
N PRO A 58 -24.70 6.20 3.49
CA PRO A 58 -25.80 6.93 4.10
C PRO A 58 -27.18 6.61 3.54
N GLY A 59 -27.24 5.79 2.50
CA GLY A 59 -28.46 5.38 1.85
C GLY A 59 -28.63 5.89 0.41
N PRO A 60 -29.53 5.27 -0.34
CA PRO A 60 -29.74 5.63 -1.76
C PRO A 60 -30.29 7.06 -1.89
N GLY A 61 -29.68 7.85 -2.77
CA GLY A 61 -30.14 9.22 -3.06
C GLY A 61 -29.76 10.28 -2.02
N HIS A 62 -29.01 9.93 -0.97
CA HIS A 62 -28.55 10.91 0.04
C HIS A 62 -27.67 12.00 -0.57
N TYR A 63 -26.68 11.62 -1.38
CA TYR A 63 -25.84 12.56 -2.09
C TYR A 63 -26.32 12.83 -3.52
N ASN A 64 -26.33 14.09 -3.93
CA ASN A 64 -26.62 14.49 -5.30
C ASN A 64 -25.46 14.11 -6.26
N TRP A 65 -25.70 14.20 -7.56
CA TRP A 65 -24.72 13.83 -8.58
C TRP A 65 -23.44 14.67 -8.50
N PHE A 66 -23.54 15.96 -8.12
CA PHE A 66 -22.40 16.87 -8.00
C PHE A 66 -21.44 16.42 -6.87
N VAL A 67 -21.97 16.16 -5.67
CA VAL A 67 -21.17 15.63 -4.54
C VAL A 67 -20.48 14.34 -4.91
N LYS A 68 -21.21 13.43 -5.55
CA LYS A 68 -20.63 12.17 -6.05
C LYS A 68 -19.47 12.44 -7.00
N GLY A 69 -19.67 13.32 -7.98
CA GLY A 69 -18.64 13.73 -8.94
C GLY A 69 -17.39 14.30 -8.28
N VAL A 70 -17.57 15.17 -7.27
CA VAL A 70 -16.46 15.75 -6.50
C VAL A 70 -15.63 14.67 -5.81
N VAL A 71 -16.27 13.69 -5.16
CA VAL A 71 -15.56 12.59 -4.49
C VAL A 71 -14.81 11.71 -5.50
N TYR A 72 -15.46 11.36 -6.62
CA TYR A 72 -14.80 10.59 -7.69
C TYR A 72 -13.58 11.33 -8.24
N VAL A 73 -13.73 12.59 -8.60
CA VAL A 73 -12.63 13.41 -9.15
C VAL A 73 -11.49 13.50 -8.15
N PHE A 74 -11.79 13.75 -6.87
CA PHE A 74 -10.77 13.87 -5.85
C PHE A 74 -9.96 12.57 -5.69
N VAL A 75 -10.60 11.45 -5.44
CA VAL A 75 -9.89 10.18 -5.20
C VAL A 75 -9.13 9.71 -6.44
N LEU A 76 -9.77 9.77 -7.61
CA LEU A 76 -9.16 9.30 -8.86
C LEU A 76 -8.02 10.20 -9.33
N SER A 77 -8.04 11.51 -9.01
CA SER A 77 -6.96 12.43 -9.36
C SER A 77 -5.64 12.05 -8.70
N PHE A 78 -5.64 11.56 -7.45
CA PHE A 78 -4.43 11.10 -6.76
C PHE A 78 -3.84 9.85 -7.43
N ILE A 79 -4.68 8.91 -7.83
CA ILE A 79 -4.25 7.69 -8.53
C ILE A 79 -3.69 8.04 -9.90
N TYR A 80 -4.41 8.87 -10.65
CA TYR A 80 -4.01 9.30 -11.99
C TYR A 80 -2.73 10.13 -11.97
N TRP A 81 -2.58 11.02 -10.99
CA TRP A 81 -1.37 11.80 -10.79
C TRP A 81 -0.14 10.90 -10.55
N THR A 82 -0.29 9.90 -9.67
CA THR A 82 0.77 8.94 -9.40
C THR A 82 1.11 8.10 -10.64
N PHE A 83 0.11 7.72 -11.43
CA PHE A 83 0.29 7.03 -12.70
C PHE A 83 1.08 7.87 -13.71
N ILE A 84 0.68 9.12 -13.95
CA ILE A 84 1.38 10.00 -14.91
C ILE A 84 2.84 10.19 -14.50
N LYS A 85 3.12 10.39 -13.22
CA LYS A 85 4.48 10.55 -12.74
C LYS A 85 5.36 9.34 -13.05
N ASN A 86 4.81 8.16 -12.90
CA ASN A 86 5.52 6.94 -13.24
C ASN A 86 5.63 6.74 -14.76
N TRP A 87 4.60 7.13 -15.52
CA TRP A 87 4.59 7.03 -16.97
C TRP A 87 5.57 7.99 -17.65
N VAL A 88 5.61 9.24 -17.23
CA VAL A 88 6.51 10.27 -17.80
C VAL A 88 8.00 9.93 -17.54
N ARG A 89 8.28 9.02 -16.62
CA ARG A 89 9.64 8.52 -16.36
C ARG A 89 10.11 7.44 -17.34
N TYR A 90 9.24 6.86 -18.15
CA TYR A 90 9.59 5.98 -19.27
C TYR A 90 9.63 6.78 -20.57
N PRO A 91 10.45 6.54 -21.47
CA PRO A 91 11.78 6.04 -21.69
C PRO A 91 12.76 6.92 -22.49
N GLU A 92 12.50 8.14 -22.90
CA GLU A 92 13.36 8.83 -23.90
C GLU A 92 13.90 10.19 -23.43
N LEU A 93 13.56 10.61 -22.23
CA LEU A 93 14.09 11.84 -21.66
C LEU A 93 15.29 11.48 -20.79
N SER A 94 16.44 12.05 -21.12
CA SER A 94 17.66 11.84 -20.36
C SER A 94 17.41 12.08 -18.86
N PRO A 95 17.99 11.26 -17.99
CA PRO A 95 17.85 11.35 -16.52
C PRO A 95 18.14 12.75 -15.95
N LEU A 96 18.91 13.54 -16.66
CA LEU A 96 19.37 14.88 -16.29
C LEU A 96 18.28 15.98 -16.29
N GLN A 97 17.11 15.75 -16.87
CA GLN A 97 16.07 16.78 -16.97
C GLN A 97 14.94 16.68 -15.92
N MET A 98 14.88 15.61 -15.14
CA MET A 98 13.89 15.46 -14.05
C MET A 98 14.41 16.02 -12.72
N ASN A 99 14.69 17.28 -12.71
CA ASN A 99 15.22 18.03 -11.58
C ASN A 99 14.30 18.02 -10.34
N ASN A 100 14.91 18.13 -9.16
CA ASN A 100 14.36 18.29 -7.79
C ASN A 100 13.16 19.25 -7.62
N ARG A 101 12.76 19.99 -8.64
CA ARG A 101 11.57 20.84 -8.64
C ARG A 101 10.25 20.07 -8.49
N PHE A 102 10.27 18.77 -8.79
CA PHE A 102 9.05 17.95 -8.83
C PHE A 102 8.51 17.61 -7.44
N VAL A 103 9.37 17.32 -6.46
CA VAL A 103 8.95 16.86 -5.12
C VAL A 103 8.20 17.95 -4.35
N MET A 104 8.71 19.18 -4.35
CA MET A 104 8.03 20.28 -3.65
C MET A 104 6.74 20.71 -4.34
N SER A 105 6.73 20.79 -5.68
CA SER A 105 5.50 21.09 -6.43
C SER A 105 4.41 20.06 -6.19
N ASP A 106 4.77 18.81 -6.00
CA ASP A 106 3.83 17.72 -5.73
C ASP A 106 3.13 17.82 -4.39
N ILE A 107 3.88 18.18 -3.36
CA ILE A 107 3.34 18.41 -2.02
C ILE A 107 2.35 19.59 -2.08
N PHE A 108 2.72 20.69 -2.73
CA PHE A 108 1.82 21.85 -2.87
C PHE A 108 0.56 21.52 -3.66
N ILE A 109 0.66 20.78 -4.77
CA ILE A 109 -0.50 20.37 -5.58
C ILE A 109 -1.40 19.46 -4.74
N SER A 110 -0.83 18.50 -4.01
CA SER A 110 -1.60 17.58 -3.17
C SER A 110 -2.30 18.33 -2.02
N ILE A 111 -1.61 19.22 -1.31
CA ILE A 111 -2.21 20.04 -0.25
C ILE A 111 -3.31 20.94 -0.83
N THR A 112 -3.07 21.60 -1.96
CA THR A 112 -4.07 22.42 -2.62
C THR A 112 -5.30 21.60 -2.99
N GLY A 113 -5.14 20.41 -3.56
CA GLY A 113 -6.24 19.50 -3.87
C GLY A 113 -7.06 19.11 -2.64
N ILE A 114 -6.39 18.80 -1.52
CA ILE A 114 -7.06 18.47 -0.25
C ILE A 114 -7.86 19.65 0.28
N VAL A 115 -7.26 20.84 0.29
CA VAL A 115 -7.94 22.06 0.76
C VAL A 115 -9.13 22.41 -0.14
N LEU A 116 -8.98 22.33 -1.45
CA LEU A 116 -10.07 22.57 -2.39
C LEU A 116 -11.20 21.54 -2.20
N TYR A 117 -10.87 20.27 -2.03
CA TYR A 117 -11.87 19.24 -1.76
C TYR A 117 -12.68 19.56 -0.51
N LEU A 118 -12.02 19.90 0.60
CA LEU A 118 -12.68 20.29 1.84
C LEU A 118 -13.58 21.52 1.62
N LEU A 119 -13.06 22.58 0.99
CA LEU A 119 -13.82 23.82 0.74
C LEU A 119 -15.05 23.56 -0.14
N ILE A 120 -14.93 22.74 -1.19
CA ILE A 120 -16.07 22.39 -2.06
C ILE A 120 -17.14 21.64 -1.25
N LEU A 121 -16.76 20.67 -0.41
CA LEU A 121 -17.71 19.96 0.44
C LEU A 121 -18.45 20.91 1.40
N PHE A 122 -17.74 21.87 2.01
CA PHE A 122 -18.36 22.90 2.85
C PHE A 122 -19.30 23.81 2.06
N LEU A 123 -18.88 24.29 0.89
CA LEU A 123 -19.73 25.14 0.03
C LEU A 123 -21.02 24.41 -0.38
N VAL A 124 -20.93 23.12 -0.65
CA VAL A 124 -22.13 22.33 -0.96
C VAL A 124 -23.02 22.19 0.28
N ALA A 125 -22.45 21.93 1.44
CA ALA A 125 -23.23 21.78 2.68
C ALA A 125 -23.94 23.08 3.07
N ILE A 126 -23.29 24.24 2.89
CA ILE A 126 -23.90 25.56 3.12
C ILE A 126 -25.14 25.78 2.21
N ASN A 127 -25.06 25.34 0.95
CA ASN A 127 -26.11 25.56 -0.04
C ASN A 127 -27.16 24.43 -0.10
N ASN A 128 -26.91 23.29 0.55
CA ASN A 128 -27.80 22.12 0.53
C ASN A 128 -28.23 21.73 1.94
N PRO A 129 -29.48 22.05 2.34
CA PRO A 129 -29.94 21.78 3.71
C PRO A 129 -30.04 20.27 4.05
N LYS A 130 -29.94 19.40 3.06
CA LYS A 130 -29.89 17.93 3.29
C LYS A 130 -28.52 17.42 3.68
N MET A 131 -27.47 18.22 3.46
CA MET A 131 -26.08 17.84 3.73
C MET A 131 -25.63 18.50 5.04
N GLN A 132 -25.35 17.70 6.04
CA GLN A 132 -24.92 18.12 7.36
C GLN A 132 -23.40 18.15 7.48
N LEU A 133 -22.88 18.79 8.54
CA LEU A 133 -21.45 18.78 8.86
C LEU A 133 -20.90 17.33 9.01
N GLN A 134 -21.73 16.42 9.50
CA GLN A 134 -21.38 15.00 9.60
C GLN A 134 -21.08 14.38 8.23
N ASP A 135 -21.82 14.75 7.18
CA ASP A 135 -21.58 14.30 5.81
C ASP A 135 -20.27 14.85 5.26
N VAL A 136 -19.96 16.12 5.54
CA VAL A 136 -18.69 16.74 5.14
C VAL A 136 -17.52 16.00 5.76
N THR A 137 -17.55 15.81 7.09
CA THR A 137 -16.48 15.10 7.81
C THR A 137 -16.33 13.65 7.35
N TYR A 138 -17.45 12.97 7.10
CA TYR A 138 -17.46 11.61 6.57
C TYR A 138 -16.82 11.52 5.20
N LEU A 139 -17.31 12.31 4.23
CA LEU A 139 -16.80 12.29 2.85
C LEU A 139 -15.34 12.73 2.79
N PHE A 140 -14.96 13.74 3.58
CA PHE A 140 -13.58 14.20 3.64
C PHE A 140 -12.65 13.11 4.18
N THR A 141 -12.99 12.51 5.31
CA THR A 141 -12.17 11.46 5.94
C THR A 141 -12.07 10.22 5.06
N MET A 142 -13.22 9.72 4.56
CA MET A 142 -13.23 8.52 3.73
C MET A 142 -12.60 8.78 2.36
N GLY A 143 -12.81 9.95 1.78
CA GLY A 143 -12.15 10.36 0.55
C GLY A 143 -10.64 10.41 0.67
N LEU A 144 -10.11 10.99 1.74
CA LEU A 144 -8.66 10.99 2.02
C LEU A 144 -8.11 9.58 2.22
N LEU A 145 -8.78 8.76 3.03
CA LEU A 145 -8.33 7.38 3.27
C LEU A 145 -8.27 6.56 1.99
N LEU A 146 -9.28 6.68 1.11
CA LEU A 146 -9.27 6.00 -0.18
C LEU A 146 -8.21 6.58 -1.12
N ALA A 147 -8.11 7.92 -1.22
CA ALA A 147 -7.13 8.57 -2.08
C ALA A 147 -5.70 8.15 -1.70
N PHE A 148 -5.34 8.29 -0.43
CA PHE A 148 -4.01 7.91 0.05
C PHE A 148 -3.80 6.39 0.07
N GLY A 149 -4.82 5.59 0.38
CA GLY A 149 -4.74 4.14 0.37
C GLY A 149 -4.41 3.59 -1.01
N PHE A 150 -5.17 3.98 -2.03
CA PHE A 150 -4.92 3.55 -3.41
C PHE A 150 -3.64 4.17 -3.99
N MET A 151 -3.39 5.46 -3.72
CA MET A 151 -2.16 6.11 -4.13
C MET A 151 -0.92 5.40 -3.56
N SER A 152 -0.95 5.08 -2.26
CA SER A 152 0.16 4.41 -1.58
C SER A 152 0.38 3.01 -2.13
N PHE A 153 -0.70 2.24 -2.33
CA PHE A 153 -0.63 0.90 -2.90
C PHE A 153 -0.09 0.92 -4.33
N TYR A 154 -0.49 1.92 -5.12
CA TYR A 154 0.04 2.14 -6.45
C TYR A 154 1.52 2.57 -6.41
N PHE A 155 1.89 3.52 -5.54
CA PHE A 155 3.25 4.01 -5.37
C PHE A 155 4.23 2.88 -5.03
N ILE A 156 3.88 2.00 -4.10
CA ILE A 156 4.73 0.90 -3.65
C ILE A 156 5.12 -0.03 -4.80
N ARG A 157 4.19 -0.30 -5.72
CA ARG A 157 4.48 -1.13 -6.90
C ARG A 157 5.51 -0.51 -7.84
N TYR A 158 5.65 0.81 -7.83
CA TYR A 158 6.56 1.54 -8.71
C TYR A 158 7.68 2.28 -7.96
N PHE A 159 7.79 2.05 -6.67
CA PHE A 159 8.73 2.78 -5.82
C PHE A 159 10.18 2.78 -6.31
N PRO A 160 10.79 1.69 -6.76
CA PRO A 160 12.16 1.71 -7.26
C PRO A 160 12.36 2.64 -8.44
N ASN A 161 11.35 2.71 -9.32
CA ASN A 161 11.38 3.59 -10.48
C ASN A 161 11.15 5.06 -10.12
N SER A 162 10.55 5.31 -8.95
CA SER A 162 10.27 6.66 -8.47
C SER A 162 11.42 7.29 -7.69
N SER A 163 12.37 6.51 -7.26
CA SER A 163 13.46 6.95 -6.41
C SER A 163 14.64 7.48 -7.21
N GLY A 164 14.50 8.50 -7.99
CA GLY A 164 15.54 9.34 -8.60
C GLY A 164 17.03 9.03 -8.30
N ILE A 165 17.44 7.75 -8.39
CA ILE A 165 18.87 7.37 -8.32
C ILE A 165 19.65 8.18 -9.36
N ASP A 166 19.02 8.38 -10.53
CA ASP A 166 19.58 9.10 -11.66
C ASP A 166 19.65 10.62 -11.48
N GLN A 167 19.12 11.17 -10.37
CA GLN A 167 18.95 12.61 -10.20
C GLN A 167 19.95 13.25 -9.22
N ASN A 168 20.80 12.46 -8.58
CA ASN A 168 21.80 13.03 -7.70
C ASN A 168 23.13 13.20 -8.44
N PRO A 169 23.56 14.44 -8.74
CA PRO A 169 24.84 14.69 -9.42
C PRO A 169 26.04 14.11 -8.65
N SER A 170 25.89 13.85 -7.36
CA SER A 170 26.91 13.15 -6.57
C SER A 170 27.03 11.66 -6.93
N ILE A 171 25.98 11.05 -7.50
CA ILE A 171 25.98 9.63 -7.94
C ILE A 171 26.53 9.50 -9.36
N ALA A 172 26.29 10.49 -10.22
CA ALA A 172 26.83 10.50 -11.58
C ALA A 172 28.37 10.51 -11.61
N ASN A 173 28.99 10.99 -10.54
CA ASN A 173 30.46 11.03 -10.39
C ASN A 173 31.03 9.83 -9.62
N LEU A 174 30.18 8.90 -9.15
CA LEU A 174 30.64 7.68 -8.50
C LEU A 174 31.11 6.67 -9.56
N THR A 175 32.29 6.11 -9.33
CA THR A 175 32.80 4.99 -10.12
C THR A 175 32.53 3.69 -9.40
N PHE A 176 32.12 2.68 -10.12
CA PHE A 176 31.91 1.34 -9.62
C PHE A 176 32.95 0.38 -10.20
N VAL A 177 33.56 -0.42 -9.36
CA VAL A 177 34.43 -1.51 -9.79
C VAL A 177 33.63 -2.82 -9.71
N PRO A 178 33.19 -3.37 -10.85
CA PRO A 178 32.52 -4.67 -10.85
C PRO A 178 33.49 -5.77 -10.37
N ASP A 179 32.99 -6.79 -9.69
CA ASP A 179 33.79 -7.94 -9.22
C ASP A 179 34.56 -8.68 -10.33
N TRP A 180 34.14 -8.47 -11.60
CA TRP A 180 34.77 -9.09 -12.79
C TRP A 180 35.72 -8.14 -13.55
N SER A 181 35.88 -6.88 -13.11
CA SER A 181 36.69 -5.86 -13.80
C SER A 181 37.70 -5.26 -12.85
N SER A 182 38.90 -5.06 -13.32
CA SER A 182 39.94 -4.30 -12.60
C SER A 182 39.87 -2.79 -12.84
N GLU A 183 38.94 -2.33 -13.69
CA GLU A 183 38.78 -0.93 -14.05
C GLU A 183 37.50 -0.36 -13.41
N ALA A 184 37.61 0.84 -12.87
CA ALA A 184 36.48 1.61 -12.37
C ALA A 184 35.64 2.10 -13.56
N ILE A 185 34.39 1.72 -13.60
CA ILE A 185 33.42 2.15 -14.61
C ILE A 185 32.55 3.24 -14.00
N PRO A 186 32.30 4.38 -14.70
CA PRO A 186 31.29 5.33 -14.26
C PRO A 186 29.96 4.63 -14.07
N LEU A 187 29.26 4.92 -12.98
CA LEU A 187 27.98 4.30 -12.67
C LEU A 187 26.96 4.49 -13.80
N GLN A 188 27.03 5.62 -14.49
CA GLN A 188 26.18 5.92 -15.64
C GLN A 188 26.43 4.91 -16.78
N ASP A 189 27.69 4.60 -17.13
CA ASP A 189 28.05 3.66 -18.17
C ASP A 189 27.68 2.22 -17.79
N TYR A 190 27.81 1.90 -16.49
CA TYR A 190 27.36 0.62 -15.94
C TYR A 190 25.86 0.45 -16.08
N PHE A 191 25.07 1.47 -15.76
CA PHE A 191 23.62 1.45 -15.91
C PHE A 191 23.19 1.36 -17.38
N GLU A 192 23.77 2.10 -18.29
CA GLU A 192 23.47 2.01 -19.73
C GLU A 192 23.73 0.61 -20.29
N LYS A 193 24.84 -0.01 -19.90
CA LYS A 193 25.26 -1.33 -20.41
C LYS A 193 24.42 -2.49 -19.83
N TYR A 194 23.94 -2.35 -18.58
CA TYR A 194 23.19 -3.40 -17.88
C TYR A 194 21.74 -3.01 -17.59
N TYR A 195 21.26 -1.97 -18.25
CA TYR A 195 19.96 -1.36 -18.07
C TYR A 195 18.79 -2.35 -18.01
N GLU A 196 18.66 -3.24 -19.01
CA GLU A 196 17.54 -4.19 -19.07
C GLU A 196 17.52 -5.15 -17.87
N SER A 197 18.66 -5.69 -17.48
CA SER A 197 18.74 -6.63 -16.36
C SER A 197 18.49 -5.95 -15.02
N TYR A 198 18.90 -4.70 -14.87
CA TYR A 198 18.69 -3.91 -13.68
C TYR A 198 17.22 -3.51 -13.51
N TYR A 199 16.56 -3.03 -14.57
CA TYR A 199 15.15 -2.67 -14.54
C TYR A 199 14.24 -3.86 -14.30
N LEU A 200 14.51 -5.01 -14.90
CA LEU A 200 13.77 -6.25 -14.62
C LEU A 200 13.86 -6.65 -13.15
N LYS A 201 15.04 -6.56 -12.54
CA LYS A 201 15.22 -6.85 -11.11
C LYS A 201 14.49 -5.85 -10.22
N GLN A 202 14.53 -4.56 -10.56
CA GLN A 202 13.81 -3.53 -9.80
C GLN A 202 12.30 -3.65 -9.94
N ASP A 203 11.80 -3.92 -11.15
CA ASP A 203 10.38 -4.11 -11.37
C ASP A 203 9.86 -5.34 -10.63
N LEU A 204 10.65 -6.42 -10.62
CA LEU A 204 10.35 -7.60 -9.82
C LEU A 204 10.39 -7.31 -8.31
N ALA A 205 11.41 -6.59 -7.83
CA ALA A 205 11.53 -6.23 -6.42
C ALA A 205 10.33 -5.40 -5.93
N SER A 206 9.88 -4.42 -6.73
CA SER A 206 8.69 -3.62 -6.38
C SER A 206 7.40 -4.43 -6.43
N SER A 207 7.28 -5.36 -7.38
CA SER A 207 6.16 -6.31 -7.41
C SER A 207 6.14 -7.16 -6.14
N LEU A 208 7.31 -7.68 -5.74
CA LEU A 208 7.47 -8.48 -4.53
C LEU A 208 7.20 -7.66 -3.26
N LEU A 209 7.53 -6.36 -3.24
CA LEU A 209 7.20 -5.47 -2.13
C LEU A 209 5.68 -5.27 -2.02
N ALA A 210 4.97 -5.11 -3.14
CA ALA A 210 3.51 -5.05 -3.13
C ALA A 210 2.89 -6.36 -2.61
N PHE A 211 3.42 -7.52 -3.02
CA PHE A 211 3.01 -8.82 -2.47
C PHE A 211 3.32 -8.95 -0.98
N TYR A 212 4.47 -8.48 -0.55
CA TYR A 212 4.89 -8.51 0.85
C TYR A 212 3.87 -7.81 1.75
N ILE A 213 3.35 -6.65 1.32
CA ILE A 213 2.32 -5.92 2.07
C ILE A 213 1.00 -6.71 2.12
N LEU A 214 0.57 -7.25 0.99
CA LEU A 214 -0.65 -8.06 0.93
C LEU A 214 -0.54 -9.32 1.80
N ILE A 215 0.54 -10.07 1.64
CA ILE A 215 0.80 -11.30 2.39
C ILE A 215 0.88 -10.97 3.89
N GLY A 216 1.67 -9.97 4.28
CA GLY A 216 1.83 -9.58 5.68
C GLY A 216 0.53 -9.15 6.32
N THR A 217 -0.29 -8.38 5.61
CA THR A 217 -1.61 -7.93 6.10
C THR A 217 -2.56 -9.09 6.24
N TRP A 218 -2.73 -9.91 5.20
CA TRP A 218 -3.67 -11.03 5.23
C TRP A 218 -3.26 -12.13 6.20
N LEU A 219 -1.96 -12.43 6.31
CA LEU A 219 -1.48 -13.39 7.31
C LEU A 219 -1.65 -12.87 8.74
N SER A 220 -1.55 -11.56 8.95
CA SER A 220 -1.88 -10.97 10.23
C SER A 220 -3.34 -11.22 10.60
N ASP A 221 -4.28 -11.04 9.66
CA ASP A 221 -5.70 -11.29 9.88
C ASP A 221 -5.99 -12.79 10.09
N VAL A 222 -5.35 -13.66 9.31
CA VAL A 222 -5.45 -15.13 9.46
C VAL A 222 -4.90 -15.58 10.81
N GLY A 223 -3.73 -15.11 11.19
CA GLY A 223 -3.11 -15.40 12.49
C GLY A 223 -3.98 -14.89 13.64
N ALA A 224 -4.49 -13.68 13.52
CA ALA A 224 -5.41 -13.10 14.50
C ALA A 224 -6.69 -13.92 14.66
N TYR A 225 -7.26 -14.41 13.56
CA TYR A 225 -8.43 -15.27 13.58
C TYR A 225 -8.13 -16.63 14.23
N LEU A 226 -7.06 -17.31 13.82
CA LEU A 226 -6.71 -18.64 14.35
C LEU A 226 -6.40 -18.59 15.84
N PHE A 227 -5.47 -17.73 16.24
CA PHE A 227 -5.10 -17.63 17.67
C PHE A 227 -6.22 -17.05 18.52
N GLY A 228 -6.99 -16.10 17.98
CA GLY A 228 -8.17 -15.57 18.66
C GLY A 228 -9.27 -16.59 18.87
N THR A 229 -9.42 -17.54 17.95
CA THR A 229 -10.42 -18.63 18.07
C THR A 229 -9.98 -19.68 19.08
N PHE A 230 -8.69 -20.07 19.10
CA PHE A 230 -8.20 -21.14 19.99
C PHE A 230 -7.85 -20.63 21.39
N PHE A 231 -7.32 -19.42 21.50
CA PHE A 231 -6.74 -18.91 22.74
C PHE A 231 -7.38 -17.60 23.25
N GLY A 232 -8.28 -16.98 22.46
CA GLY A 232 -8.83 -15.66 22.76
C GLY A 232 -9.66 -15.63 24.03
N LYS A 233 -9.21 -14.84 25.01
CA LYS A 233 -9.90 -14.60 26.30
C LYS A 233 -10.18 -13.10 26.50
N HIS A 234 -9.24 -12.23 26.11
CA HIS A 234 -9.31 -10.80 26.37
C HIS A 234 -9.70 -10.04 25.10
N ARG A 235 -10.89 -9.47 25.10
CA ARG A 235 -11.39 -8.71 23.96
C ARG A 235 -10.73 -7.34 23.87
N MET A 236 -10.34 -6.89 22.67
CA MET A 236 -9.68 -5.62 22.45
C MET A 236 -10.66 -4.45 22.55
N ASN A 237 -11.75 -4.50 21.78
CA ASN A 237 -12.77 -3.45 21.78
C ASN A 237 -14.16 -4.05 21.48
N PRO A 238 -14.92 -4.44 22.52
CA PRO A 238 -16.24 -5.06 22.36
C PRO A 238 -17.27 -4.18 21.63
N ARG A 239 -17.15 -2.85 21.75
CA ARG A 239 -18.10 -1.89 21.17
C ARG A 239 -18.01 -1.85 19.65
N ILE A 240 -16.78 -1.87 19.10
CA ILE A 240 -16.53 -1.69 17.66
C ILE A 240 -16.45 -3.05 16.96
N SER A 241 -15.64 -3.95 17.51
CA SER A 241 -15.40 -5.29 16.95
C SER A 241 -15.36 -6.34 18.07
N PRO A 242 -16.50 -6.98 18.37
CA PRO A 242 -16.63 -7.86 19.54
C PRO A 242 -15.83 -9.18 19.43
N HIS A 243 -15.33 -9.51 18.25
CA HIS A 243 -14.61 -10.76 18.02
C HIS A 243 -13.08 -10.61 18.06
N LYS A 244 -12.53 -9.38 18.02
CA LYS A 244 -11.09 -9.17 18.10
C LYS A 244 -10.57 -9.32 19.54
N THR A 245 -9.51 -10.11 19.70
CA THR A 245 -8.87 -10.41 21.01
C THR A 245 -7.38 -10.05 20.99
N TRP A 246 -6.82 -9.80 22.17
CA TRP A 246 -5.39 -9.53 22.32
C TRP A 246 -4.53 -10.73 21.95
N GLU A 247 -4.96 -11.94 22.34
CA GLU A 247 -4.28 -13.18 21.98
C GLU A 247 -4.27 -13.39 20.47
N GLY A 248 -5.39 -13.05 19.81
CA GLY A 248 -5.46 -13.04 18.37
C GLY A 248 -4.48 -12.04 17.75
N TYR A 249 -4.38 -10.82 18.30
CA TYR A 249 -3.43 -9.83 17.83
C TYR A 249 -1.98 -10.36 17.86
N PHE A 250 -1.55 -10.93 18.99
CA PHE A 250 -0.21 -11.53 19.09
C PHE A 250 -0.01 -12.71 18.15
N GLY A 251 -1.05 -13.51 17.91
CA GLY A 251 -1.04 -14.57 16.89
C GLY A 251 -0.86 -14.00 15.47
N GLY A 252 -1.48 -12.89 15.17
CA GLY A 252 -1.28 -12.14 13.92
C GLY A 252 0.16 -11.67 13.77
N VAL A 253 0.75 -11.06 14.81
CA VAL A 253 2.16 -10.63 14.81
C VAL A 253 3.09 -11.82 14.57
N LEU A 254 2.87 -12.93 15.25
CA LEU A 254 3.72 -14.11 15.15
C LEU A 254 3.68 -14.70 13.73
N LEU A 255 2.47 -14.93 13.19
CA LEU A 255 2.32 -15.58 11.89
C LEU A 255 2.80 -14.68 10.74
N SER A 256 2.36 -13.42 10.71
CA SER A 256 2.80 -12.49 9.67
C SER A 256 4.30 -12.20 9.77
N GLY A 257 4.82 -12.01 10.98
CA GLY A 257 6.24 -11.79 11.24
C GLY A 257 7.12 -12.93 10.75
N ALA A 258 6.78 -14.16 11.11
CA ALA A 258 7.55 -15.33 10.70
C ALA A 258 7.58 -15.53 9.18
N VAL A 259 6.43 -15.43 8.52
CA VAL A 259 6.33 -15.65 7.07
C VAL A 259 6.97 -14.50 6.29
N CYS A 260 6.72 -13.25 6.68
CA CYS A 260 7.30 -12.10 6.00
C CYS A 260 8.82 -12.02 6.19
N PHE A 261 9.31 -12.35 7.38
CA PHE A 261 10.76 -12.45 7.60
C PHE A 261 11.38 -13.54 6.73
N ALA A 262 10.79 -14.75 6.70
CA ALA A 262 11.26 -15.82 5.83
C ALA A 262 11.21 -15.41 4.35
N PHE A 263 10.13 -14.79 3.91
CA PHE A 263 9.96 -14.32 2.53
C PHE A 263 11.05 -13.30 2.15
N SER A 264 11.25 -12.25 2.95
CA SER A 264 12.28 -11.24 2.68
C SER A 264 13.69 -11.84 2.67
N THR A 265 13.99 -12.73 3.62
CA THR A 265 15.29 -13.40 3.73
C THR A 265 15.55 -14.31 2.51
N ILE A 266 14.55 -15.10 2.10
CA ILE A 266 14.67 -15.96 0.91
C ILE A 266 14.89 -15.11 -0.35
N MET A 267 14.14 -14.02 -0.53
CA MET A 267 14.30 -13.16 -1.70
C MET A 267 15.68 -12.53 -1.74
N GLU A 268 16.18 -12.04 -0.62
CA GLU A 268 17.49 -11.38 -0.54
C GLU A 268 18.65 -12.38 -0.71
N TYR A 269 18.71 -13.45 0.10
CA TYR A 269 19.86 -14.35 0.16
C TYR A 269 19.83 -15.45 -0.92
N CYS A 270 18.65 -15.96 -1.31
CA CYS A 270 18.59 -17.04 -2.30
C CYS A 270 18.46 -16.49 -3.74
N PHE A 271 17.77 -15.37 -3.94
CA PHE A 271 17.50 -14.83 -5.26
C PHE A 271 18.25 -13.52 -5.55
N ASN A 272 18.94 -12.95 -4.57
CA ASN A 272 19.60 -11.65 -4.65
C ASN A 272 18.66 -10.53 -5.13
N ILE A 273 17.44 -10.53 -4.58
CA ILE A 273 16.39 -9.55 -4.85
C ILE A 273 15.99 -8.90 -3.53
N PRO A 274 16.58 -7.76 -3.15
CA PRO A 274 16.16 -7.02 -1.97
C PRO A 274 14.76 -6.43 -2.20
N LEU A 275 13.84 -6.62 -1.24
CA LEU A 275 12.47 -6.10 -1.35
C LEU A 275 12.41 -4.58 -1.36
N VAL A 276 13.30 -3.94 -0.63
CA VAL A 276 13.51 -2.49 -0.70
C VAL A 276 14.75 -2.28 -1.56
N PRO A 277 14.59 -1.76 -2.76
CA PRO A 277 15.72 -1.64 -3.67
C PRO A 277 16.79 -0.75 -3.07
N GLY A 278 17.99 -1.14 -3.36
CA GLY A 278 19.26 -0.76 -2.81
C GLY A 278 19.67 0.71 -2.84
N ILE A 279 18.78 1.70 -2.89
CA ILE A 279 19.21 3.07 -2.65
C ILE A 279 19.71 3.23 -1.22
N LEU A 280 19.04 2.60 -0.27
CA LEU A 280 19.57 2.49 1.08
C LEU A 280 20.85 1.63 1.10
N GLN A 281 20.86 0.52 0.37
CA GLN A 281 22.03 -0.34 0.25
C GLN A 281 23.20 0.34 -0.48
N TYR A 282 22.97 1.02 -1.60
CA TYR A 282 24.04 1.66 -2.38
C TYR A 282 24.57 2.94 -1.74
N ARG A 283 23.74 3.81 -1.18
CA ARG A 283 24.22 4.99 -0.45
C ARG A 283 24.93 4.61 0.84
N TYR A 284 24.49 3.57 1.50
CA TYR A 284 25.11 3.13 2.75
C TYR A 284 26.34 2.27 2.50
N SER A 285 26.38 1.41 1.48
CA SER A 285 27.59 0.64 1.24
C SER A 285 28.73 1.50 0.71
N ALA A 286 28.51 2.39 -0.24
CA ALA A 286 29.59 3.22 -0.79
C ALA A 286 30.17 4.24 0.22
N ALA A 287 29.31 4.86 1.05
CA ALA A 287 29.75 5.86 2.04
C ALA A 287 30.18 5.26 3.38
N LEU A 288 29.74 4.04 3.70
CA LEU A 288 29.96 3.38 4.98
C LEU A 288 30.84 2.12 4.88
N ASP A 289 31.17 1.64 3.67
CA ASP A 289 32.24 0.68 3.45
C ASP A 289 33.59 1.27 3.88
N GLU A 290 33.80 2.57 3.67
CA GLU A 290 34.96 3.29 4.25
C GLU A 290 34.92 3.36 5.78
N LEU A 291 33.75 3.25 6.41
CA LEU A 291 33.58 3.31 7.86
C LEU A 291 33.35 1.92 8.51
N GLY A 292 33.19 0.86 7.73
CA GLY A 292 33.07 -0.54 8.21
C GLY A 292 31.82 -0.84 9.06
N VAL A 293 30.80 0.03 9.03
CA VAL A 293 29.74 0.01 10.06
C VAL A 293 28.43 -0.66 9.63
N PHE A 294 28.14 -0.88 8.33
CA PHE A 294 26.78 -1.27 7.93
C PHE A 294 26.64 -2.37 6.87
N HIS A 295 27.53 -3.34 6.82
CA HIS A 295 27.21 -4.59 6.10
C HIS A 295 26.09 -5.35 6.82
N GLY A 296 24.91 -5.45 6.24
CA GLY A 296 23.91 -6.44 6.62
C GLY A 296 22.59 -5.96 7.22
N TYR A 297 22.20 -4.69 7.12
CA TYR A 297 20.92 -4.22 7.72
C TYR A 297 19.75 -4.11 6.74
N GLY A 298 19.84 -4.60 5.51
CA GLY A 298 18.72 -4.68 4.57
C GLY A 298 17.49 -5.44 5.12
N TRP A 299 17.70 -6.39 6.02
CA TRP A 299 16.66 -7.15 6.71
C TRP A 299 15.89 -6.34 7.77
N PHE A 300 16.47 -5.26 8.29
CA PHE A 300 15.84 -4.48 9.36
C PHE A 300 14.55 -3.80 8.88
N PHE A 301 14.55 -3.25 7.68
CA PHE A 301 13.37 -2.58 7.13
C PHE A 301 12.18 -3.54 6.97
N PRO A 302 12.30 -4.69 6.29
CA PRO A 302 11.23 -5.69 6.23
C PRO A 302 10.73 -6.13 7.59
N VAL A 303 11.61 -6.35 8.55
CA VAL A 303 11.24 -6.72 9.93
C VAL A 303 10.45 -5.62 10.61
N LEU A 304 10.93 -4.37 10.53
CA LEU A 304 10.24 -3.22 11.12
C LEU A 304 8.82 -3.07 10.54
N VAL A 305 8.71 -3.10 9.21
CA VAL A 305 7.41 -2.98 8.54
C VAL A 305 6.49 -4.14 8.92
N THR A 306 7.02 -5.36 8.99
CA THR A 306 6.23 -6.54 9.38
C THR A 306 5.70 -6.47 10.80
N LEU A 307 6.49 -5.96 11.75
CA LEU A 307 6.03 -5.76 13.13
C LEU A 307 4.93 -4.70 13.22
N LEU A 308 4.97 -3.68 12.36
CA LEU A 308 3.96 -2.63 12.31
C LEU A 308 2.66 -3.08 11.65
N PHE A 309 2.68 -4.02 10.71
CA PHE A 309 1.48 -4.43 9.96
C PHE A 309 0.32 -4.87 10.83
N PRO A 310 0.48 -5.76 11.83
CA PRO A 310 -0.63 -6.16 12.69
C PRO A 310 -1.20 -4.99 13.49
N PHE A 311 -0.35 -4.08 13.95
CA PHE A 311 -0.77 -2.91 14.70
C PHE A 311 -1.54 -1.93 13.82
N VAL A 312 -0.94 -1.50 12.72
CA VAL A 312 -1.53 -0.53 11.78
C VAL A 312 -2.77 -1.09 11.09
N GLY A 313 -2.73 -2.36 10.66
CA GLY A 313 -3.88 -3.05 10.08
C GLY A 313 -5.05 -3.17 11.04
N ASN A 314 -4.79 -3.45 12.34
CA ASN A 314 -5.84 -3.44 13.35
C ASN A 314 -6.46 -2.05 13.54
N VAL A 315 -5.64 -0.98 13.58
CA VAL A 315 -6.14 0.40 13.66
C VAL A 315 -7.03 0.71 12.45
N GLY A 316 -6.57 0.35 11.24
CA GLY A 316 -7.37 0.48 10.01
C GLY A 316 -8.70 -0.27 10.09
N GLY A 317 -8.65 -1.56 10.42
CA GLY A 317 -9.85 -2.38 10.57
C GLY A 317 -10.82 -1.85 11.64
N PHE A 318 -10.32 -1.26 12.73
CA PHE A 318 -11.18 -0.58 13.72
C PHE A 318 -11.77 0.72 13.17
N LEU A 319 -11.02 1.51 12.42
CA LEU A 319 -11.48 2.76 11.82
C LEU A 319 -12.67 2.49 10.89
N PHE A 320 -12.50 1.60 9.91
CA PHE A 320 -13.56 1.24 8.99
C PHE A 320 -14.74 0.54 9.71
N SER A 321 -14.47 -0.26 10.76
CA SER A 321 -15.52 -0.85 11.58
C SER A 321 -16.30 0.20 12.36
N LEU A 322 -15.64 1.25 12.86
CA LEU A 322 -16.30 2.37 13.54
C LEU A 322 -17.31 3.06 12.61
N VAL A 323 -16.91 3.34 11.37
CA VAL A 323 -17.80 3.90 10.33
C VAL A 323 -18.99 2.97 10.09
N LYS A 324 -18.77 1.66 9.94
CA LYS A 324 -19.87 0.68 9.76
C LYS A 324 -20.84 0.73 10.92
N ARG A 325 -20.37 0.82 12.17
CA ARG A 325 -21.27 0.89 13.36
C ARG A 325 -22.03 2.21 13.42
N GLN A 326 -21.39 3.33 13.04
CA GLN A 326 -22.04 4.64 13.02
C GLN A 326 -23.25 4.66 12.06
N TYR A 327 -23.16 3.99 10.92
CA TYR A 327 -24.24 3.93 9.94
C TYR A 327 -25.11 2.66 10.03
N GLY A 328 -24.92 1.83 11.06
CA GLY A 328 -25.71 0.62 11.27
C GLY A 328 -25.53 -0.47 10.21
N ILE A 329 -24.46 -0.42 9.44
CA ILE A 329 -24.13 -1.42 8.41
C ILE A 329 -23.12 -2.45 8.94
N LYS A 330 -23.07 -3.60 8.30
CA LYS A 330 -22.10 -4.66 8.59
C LYS A 330 -20.95 -4.63 7.61
N ASP A 331 -21.24 -4.52 6.32
CA ASP A 331 -20.30 -4.53 5.21
C ASP A 331 -20.55 -3.30 4.34
N PHE A 332 -19.52 -2.73 3.72
CA PHE A 332 -19.64 -1.58 2.82
C PHE A 332 -20.30 -1.94 1.50
N GLY A 333 -20.08 -3.16 1.01
CA GLY A 333 -20.61 -3.65 -0.25
C GLY A 333 -20.88 -5.14 -0.24
N ARG A 334 -21.32 -5.66 -1.41
CA ARG A 334 -21.62 -7.09 -1.62
C ARG A 334 -21.03 -7.62 -2.92
N ILE A 335 -20.02 -6.93 -3.46
CA ILE A 335 -19.46 -7.27 -4.78
C ILE A 335 -18.73 -8.61 -4.77
N PHE A 336 -18.12 -8.96 -3.64
CA PHE A 336 -17.46 -10.25 -3.47
C PHE A 336 -18.34 -11.20 -2.67
N PRO A 337 -18.92 -12.26 -3.32
CA PRO A 337 -19.80 -13.21 -2.65
C PRO A 337 -19.14 -13.82 -1.41
N GLY A 338 -19.79 -13.66 -0.26
CA GLY A 338 -19.30 -14.13 1.03
C GLY A 338 -18.13 -13.32 1.65
N HIS A 339 -17.62 -12.31 0.95
CA HIS A 339 -16.48 -11.48 1.40
C HIS A 339 -16.82 -10.00 1.62
N GLY A 340 -18.01 -9.52 1.25
CA GLY A 340 -18.39 -8.11 1.39
C GLY A 340 -17.94 -7.25 0.20
N GLY A 341 -17.61 -6.00 0.45
CA GLY A 341 -17.16 -5.04 -0.54
C GLY A 341 -15.65 -4.99 -0.74
N VAL A 342 -15.21 -4.10 -1.64
CA VAL A 342 -13.78 -3.79 -1.86
C VAL A 342 -13.18 -3.21 -0.59
N ILE A 343 -13.86 -2.24 0.05
CA ILE A 343 -13.36 -1.62 1.28
C ILE A 343 -13.20 -2.67 2.39
N ASP A 344 -14.13 -3.62 2.51
CA ASP A 344 -14.08 -4.68 3.52
C ASP A 344 -12.86 -5.61 3.36
N ARG A 345 -12.21 -5.62 2.19
CA ARG A 345 -11.03 -6.45 1.90
C ARG A 345 -9.72 -5.67 1.92
N PHE A 346 -9.79 -4.36 1.73
CA PHE A 346 -8.63 -3.49 1.63
C PHE A 346 -8.46 -2.53 2.82
N ASP A 347 -9.35 -2.55 3.82
CA ASP A 347 -9.30 -1.67 4.99
C ASP A 347 -7.92 -1.68 5.69
N SER A 348 -7.43 -2.86 6.05
CA SER A 348 -6.10 -3.05 6.65
C SER A 348 -4.97 -2.85 5.63
N VAL A 349 -5.20 -3.19 4.35
CA VAL A 349 -4.21 -3.00 3.28
C VAL A 349 -3.96 -1.51 3.04
N PHE A 350 -5.00 -0.67 3.00
CA PHE A 350 -4.84 0.78 2.83
C PHE A 350 -3.98 1.40 3.91
N THR A 351 -4.27 1.10 5.17
CA THR A 351 -3.50 1.66 6.29
C THR A 351 -2.06 1.18 6.30
N ASN A 352 -1.83 -0.11 6.03
CA ASN A 352 -0.48 -0.68 5.92
C ASN A 352 0.28 -0.09 4.73
N SER A 353 -0.36 0.10 3.58
CA SER A 353 0.26 0.72 2.41
C SER A 353 0.64 2.18 2.68
N ILE A 354 -0.22 2.96 3.32
CA ILE A 354 0.08 4.36 3.68
C ILE A 354 1.31 4.43 4.58
N ILE A 355 1.35 3.64 5.64
CA ILE A 355 2.49 3.62 6.56
C ILE A 355 3.77 3.13 5.86
N THR A 356 3.67 2.10 5.04
CA THR A 356 4.83 1.61 4.27
C THR A 356 5.35 2.68 3.32
N MET A 357 4.46 3.37 2.60
CA MET A 357 4.85 4.49 1.73
C MET A 357 5.56 5.59 2.51
N ILE A 358 5.05 5.97 3.69
CA ILE A 358 5.65 6.99 4.54
C ILE A 358 7.03 6.55 5.01
N ILE A 359 7.19 5.32 5.49
CA ILE A 359 8.47 4.79 5.96
C ILE A 359 9.47 4.76 4.80
N VAL A 360 9.07 4.22 3.66
CA VAL A 360 9.88 4.16 2.45
C VAL A 360 10.29 5.57 2.01
N TRP A 361 9.36 6.51 2.02
CA TRP A 361 9.64 7.91 1.65
C TRP A 361 10.63 8.57 2.63
N ILE A 362 10.41 8.44 3.94
CA ILE A 362 11.31 9.00 4.96
C ILE A 362 12.70 8.37 4.84
N THR A 363 12.79 7.05 4.70
CA THR A 363 14.09 6.36 4.61
C THR A 363 14.85 6.69 3.32
N THR A 364 14.14 7.04 2.25
CA THR A 364 14.76 7.37 0.97
C THR A 364 15.11 8.85 0.84
N TYR A 365 14.22 9.74 1.28
CA TYR A 365 14.35 11.18 1.08
C TYR A 365 14.67 11.96 2.36
N GLY A 366 14.29 11.44 3.52
CA GLY A 366 14.49 12.13 4.81
C GLY A 366 15.96 12.37 5.15
N TRP A 367 16.85 11.48 4.73
CA TRP A 367 18.29 11.63 4.91
C TRP A 367 18.91 12.69 3.99
N ASN A 368 18.22 13.09 2.92
CA ASN A 368 18.66 14.19 2.05
C ASN A 368 18.37 15.58 2.64
N LEU A 369 17.54 15.67 3.69
CA LEU A 369 17.23 16.93 4.36
C LEU A 369 18.25 17.29 5.45
N THR A 370 19.15 16.37 5.78
CA THR A 370 20.14 16.52 6.87
C THR A 370 21.58 16.65 6.38
N ILE A 371 21.82 16.71 5.10
CA ILE A 371 23.08 17.02 4.45
C ILE A 371 22.81 18.14 3.44
#